data_bf2c21897675dcff566efec0e6dc844a
#
_entry.id   bf2c21897675dcff566efec0e6dc844a
#
_cell.length_a   1.000
_cell.length_b   1.000
_cell.length_c   1.000
_cell.angle_alpha   90.00
_cell.angle_beta   90.00
_cell.angle_gamma   90.00
#
_symmetry.space_group_name_H-M   'P 1'
#
loop_
_entity.id
_entity.type
_entity.pdbx_description
1 polymer ?
#
loop_
_entity_poly.entity_id
_entity_poly.type
_entity_poly.pdbx_seq_one_letter_code
_entity_poly.pdbx_strand_id
1 'polypeptide(L)'
;MDRSTWVEVDVSALRHNFGLVSEHAGVPVCAVVKANGYGHGLVVAARAFARGAAMLAVTRTEEAAALREAGIDGRILILAPAPNPQEAIKLDCEISLGSPDQVANVPMGARAHLIVDTGMGRLGVQESEVVDAARAVASRATLTSVWTHFADATGRSGPGQLARFGSVVRALRTAGIEAPVHASNSAAALALPGARFDMVRVGTLLYGQNPPGARAPWTPRDPFAWYARVIAVRTLPAGASVGYGSEWRAKQATRVATIPVGYVDGFLLEPAARTESVKESARAAARLAARATGVKESPRAVFFGDRRAPVVGRIGMQLVTVEVSTMLDVEVGTVARIPGRRLLVDPSIERITVGDG
;
A
#
# COMPACT_ATOMS: atom_id res chain seq x y z
N MET A 1 8.05 -26.95 -4.68
CA MET A 1 6.60 -27.05 -4.90
C MET A 1 6.29 -26.46 -6.26
N ASP A 2 5.42 -27.11 -7.02
CA ASP A 2 4.99 -26.60 -8.33
C ASP A 2 3.87 -25.57 -8.11
N ARG A 3 4.25 -24.28 -8.11
CA ARG A 3 3.32 -23.17 -7.87
C ARG A 3 2.56 -22.84 -9.13
N SER A 4 1.22 -22.79 -9.05
CA SER A 4 0.38 -22.36 -10.17
C SER A 4 0.36 -20.84 -10.34
N THR A 5 0.36 -20.08 -9.21
CA THR A 5 0.47 -18.61 -9.19
C THR A 5 1.23 -18.17 -7.94
N TRP A 6 2.02 -17.09 -8.03
CA TRP A 6 2.81 -16.52 -6.92
C TRP A 6 3.18 -15.08 -7.18
N VAL A 7 3.54 -14.39 -6.12
CA VAL A 7 4.14 -13.05 -6.17
C VAL A 7 5.62 -13.12 -5.81
N GLU A 8 6.48 -12.55 -6.60
CA GLU A 8 7.88 -12.30 -6.24
C GLU A 8 8.02 -10.92 -5.60
N VAL A 9 8.71 -10.88 -4.46
CA VAL A 9 9.01 -9.66 -3.73
C VAL A 9 10.52 -9.48 -3.67
N ASP A 10 11.02 -8.46 -4.37
CA ASP A 10 12.44 -8.10 -4.35
C ASP A 10 12.78 -7.35 -3.07
N VAL A 11 13.40 -8.06 -2.12
CA VAL A 11 13.81 -7.53 -0.82
C VAL A 11 14.95 -6.51 -0.98
N SER A 12 15.82 -6.68 -1.98
CA SER A 12 16.89 -5.73 -2.27
C SER A 12 16.33 -4.39 -2.74
N ALA A 13 15.27 -4.41 -3.56
CA ALA A 13 14.56 -3.22 -3.99
C ALA A 13 13.85 -2.50 -2.82
N LEU A 14 13.22 -3.24 -1.90
CA LEU A 14 12.65 -2.66 -0.68
C LEU A 14 13.71 -1.96 0.17
N ARG A 15 14.84 -2.62 0.45
CA ARG A 15 15.96 -2.05 1.22
C ARG A 15 16.58 -0.84 0.52
N HIS A 16 16.74 -0.91 -0.79
CA HIS A 16 17.26 0.21 -1.59
C HIS A 16 16.34 1.44 -1.49
N ASN A 17 15.03 1.25 -1.69
CA ASN A 17 14.05 2.34 -1.56
C ASN A 17 14.05 2.94 -0.15
N PHE A 18 14.16 2.09 0.89
CA PHE A 18 14.26 2.55 2.27
C PHE A 18 15.50 3.41 2.50
N GLY A 19 16.65 2.99 1.98
CA GLY A 19 17.91 3.74 2.08
C GLY A 19 17.79 5.14 1.46
N LEU A 20 17.25 5.24 0.24
CA LEU A 20 17.03 6.51 -0.45
C LEU A 20 16.06 7.44 0.30
N VAL A 21 15.00 6.86 0.87
CA VAL A 21 14.04 7.62 1.69
C VAL A 21 14.68 8.12 2.97
N SER A 22 15.50 7.31 3.65
CA SER A 22 16.17 7.67 4.89
C SER A 22 17.20 8.79 4.66
N GLU A 23 17.98 8.69 3.60
CA GLU A 23 18.94 9.73 3.19
C GLU A 23 18.21 11.04 2.88
N HIS A 24 17.14 11.00 2.08
CA HIS A 24 16.38 12.19 1.72
C HIS A 24 15.68 12.83 2.92
N ALA A 25 15.14 12.03 3.83
CA ALA A 25 14.43 12.54 5.00
C ALA A 25 15.39 13.25 5.97
N GLY A 26 16.59 12.73 6.18
CA GLY A 26 17.57 13.26 7.13
C GLY A 26 17.13 13.18 8.59
N VAL A 27 16.02 12.49 8.87
CA VAL A 27 15.44 12.23 10.20
C VAL A 27 15.00 10.77 10.28
N PRO A 28 14.77 10.21 11.47
CA PRO A 28 14.31 8.85 11.66
C PRO A 28 13.07 8.52 10.80
N VAL A 29 13.01 7.29 10.28
CA VAL A 29 11.90 6.80 9.45
C VAL A 29 11.07 5.79 10.20
N CYS A 30 9.78 6.06 10.33
CA CYS A 30 8.77 5.07 10.66
C CYS A 30 8.31 4.40 9.37
N ALA A 31 8.64 3.10 9.19
CA ALA A 31 8.26 2.35 8.01
C ALA A 31 6.86 1.77 8.16
N VAL A 32 5.94 2.18 7.27
CA VAL A 32 4.55 1.75 7.32
C VAL A 32 4.38 0.45 6.55
N VAL A 33 4.04 -0.65 7.26
CA VAL A 33 3.95 -2.01 6.72
C VAL A 33 2.53 -2.58 6.74
N LYS A 34 1.51 -1.77 7.02
CA LYS A 34 0.09 -2.14 7.04
C LYS A 34 -0.41 -2.72 5.72
N ALA A 35 -1.62 -3.30 5.73
CA ALA A 35 -2.29 -3.86 4.55
C ALA A 35 -1.40 -4.91 3.86
N ASN A 36 -0.96 -5.90 4.64
CA ASN A 36 -0.09 -6.97 4.16
C ASN A 36 1.21 -6.44 3.52
N GLY A 37 1.90 -5.46 4.16
CA GLY A 37 3.09 -4.83 3.59
C GLY A 37 2.80 -4.14 2.25
N TYR A 38 1.68 -3.40 2.15
CA TYR A 38 1.19 -2.85 0.87
C TYR A 38 1.05 -3.92 -0.23
N GLY A 39 0.65 -5.14 0.17
CA GLY A 39 0.49 -6.30 -0.71
C GLY A 39 1.74 -7.15 -0.93
N HIS A 40 2.90 -6.75 -0.39
CA HIS A 40 4.18 -7.45 -0.54
C HIS A 40 4.42 -8.56 0.49
N GLY A 41 3.49 -8.77 1.42
CA GLY A 41 3.68 -9.63 2.58
C GLY A 41 4.10 -8.82 3.81
N LEU A 42 3.30 -8.91 4.87
CA LEU A 42 3.51 -8.15 6.10
C LEU A 42 4.90 -8.41 6.71
N VAL A 43 5.22 -9.67 6.90
CA VAL A 43 6.48 -10.11 7.52
C VAL A 43 7.68 -9.85 6.61
N VAL A 44 7.52 -10.03 5.29
CA VAL A 44 8.57 -9.74 4.29
C VAL A 44 8.96 -8.26 4.35
N ALA A 45 7.97 -7.38 4.27
CA ALA A 45 8.20 -5.93 4.34
C ALA A 45 8.80 -5.51 5.69
N ALA A 46 8.28 -6.04 6.81
CA ALA A 46 8.79 -5.74 8.13
C ALA A 46 10.27 -6.14 8.28
N ARG A 47 10.65 -7.35 7.88
CA ARG A 47 12.06 -7.82 7.90
C ARG A 47 12.97 -6.99 7.01
N ALA A 48 12.47 -6.51 5.86
CA ALA A 48 13.25 -5.67 4.97
C ALA A 48 13.61 -4.33 5.63
N PHE A 49 12.73 -3.76 6.46
CA PHE A 49 12.89 -2.42 7.04
C PHE A 49 13.34 -2.42 8.49
N ALA A 50 13.14 -3.50 9.26
CA ALA A 50 13.34 -3.54 10.72
C ALA A 50 14.75 -3.10 11.18
N ARG A 51 15.78 -3.38 10.37
CA ARG A 51 17.17 -3.03 10.74
C ARG A 51 17.48 -1.53 10.65
N GLY A 52 16.73 -0.78 9.83
CA GLY A 52 16.98 0.65 9.60
C GLY A 52 15.87 1.57 10.07
N ALA A 53 14.65 1.05 10.22
CA ALA A 53 13.51 1.84 10.66
C ALA A 53 13.58 2.12 12.16
N ALA A 54 13.31 3.37 12.54
CA ALA A 54 13.18 3.74 13.95
C ALA A 54 11.98 3.07 14.61
N MET A 55 10.97 2.72 13.78
CA MET A 55 9.75 2.07 14.19
C MET A 55 9.04 1.49 12.95
N LEU A 56 8.30 0.41 13.11
CA LEU A 56 7.34 -0.07 12.14
C LEU A 56 5.96 0.47 12.47
N ALA A 57 5.08 0.64 11.48
CA ALA A 57 3.71 1.04 11.73
C ALA A 57 2.72 0.16 10.95
N VAL A 58 1.71 -0.30 11.68
CA VAL A 58 0.57 -1.06 11.16
C VAL A 58 -0.74 -0.30 11.45
N THR A 59 -1.86 -0.78 10.96
CA THR A 59 -3.15 -0.15 11.29
C THR A 59 -3.89 -0.90 12.40
N ARG A 60 -3.75 -2.21 12.46
CA ARG A 60 -4.55 -3.11 13.30
C ARG A 60 -3.69 -3.88 14.29
N THR A 61 -4.28 -4.26 15.42
CA THR A 61 -3.62 -5.08 16.44
C THR A 61 -3.25 -6.48 15.90
N GLU A 62 -4.08 -7.04 15.04
CA GLU A 62 -3.83 -8.36 14.43
C GLU A 62 -2.59 -8.34 13.52
N GLU A 63 -2.34 -7.22 12.82
CA GLU A 63 -1.10 -7.06 12.05
C GLU A 63 0.13 -7.01 12.97
N ALA A 64 0.00 -6.32 14.11
CA ALA A 64 1.08 -6.26 15.10
C ALA A 64 1.35 -7.64 15.74
N ALA A 65 0.29 -8.40 16.06
CA ALA A 65 0.39 -9.75 16.59
C ALA A 65 1.15 -10.66 15.62
N ALA A 66 0.78 -10.65 14.33
CA ALA A 66 1.47 -11.44 13.31
C ALA A 66 2.95 -11.05 13.16
N LEU A 67 3.31 -9.77 13.35
CA LEU A 67 4.71 -9.35 13.37
C LEU A 67 5.45 -9.90 14.59
N ARG A 68 4.85 -9.89 15.78
CA ARG A 68 5.44 -10.44 17.00
C ARG A 68 5.64 -11.96 16.89
N GLU A 69 4.64 -12.68 16.38
CA GLU A 69 4.73 -14.12 16.10
C GLU A 69 5.87 -14.45 15.12
N ALA A 70 6.14 -13.54 14.17
CA ALA A 70 7.25 -13.69 13.22
C ALA A 70 8.63 -13.27 13.78
N GLY A 71 8.74 -12.93 15.08
CA GLY A 71 9.98 -12.54 15.76
C GLY A 71 10.46 -11.13 15.44
N ILE A 72 9.55 -10.22 15.15
CA ILE A 72 9.88 -8.78 14.98
C ILE A 72 9.79 -8.09 16.36
N ASP A 73 10.93 -7.81 16.97
CA ASP A 73 11.01 -7.27 18.34
C ASP A 73 11.12 -5.74 18.40
N GLY A 74 11.35 -5.07 17.28
CA GLY A 74 11.45 -3.61 17.19
C GLY A 74 10.16 -2.89 17.60
N ARG A 75 10.24 -1.56 17.74
CA ARG A 75 9.08 -0.71 18.04
C ARG A 75 8.00 -0.84 16.96
N ILE A 76 6.76 -1.06 17.38
CA ILE A 76 5.59 -1.14 16.50
C ILE A 76 4.52 -0.14 16.95
N LEU A 77 4.14 0.77 16.06
CA LEU A 77 3.04 1.71 16.25
C LEU A 77 1.76 1.19 15.59
N ILE A 78 0.67 1.11 16.35
CA ILE A 78 -0.66 0.88 15.81
C ILE A 78 -1.29 2.24 15.49
N LEU A 79 -1.44 2.54 14.19
CA LEU A 79 -1.87 3.86 13.69
C LEU A 79 -3.34 4.17 13.94
N ALA A 80 -4.20 3.17 13.90
CA ALA A 80 -5.60 3.35 14.28
C ALA A 80 -5.76 3.12 15.78
N PRO A 81 -6.66 3.84 16.44
CA PRO A 81 -7.01 3.53 17.82
C PRO A 81 -7.43 2.06 17.96
N ALA A 82 -6.78 1.32 18.85
CA ALA A 82 -7.06 -0.09 19.08
C ALA A 82 -8.39 -0.25 19.83
N PRO A 83 -9.33 -1.10 19.34
CA PRO A 83 -10.57 -1.39 20.07
C PRO A 83 -10.32 -1.98 21.46
N ASN A 84 -9.27 -2.80 21.59
CA ASN A 84 -8.76 -3.33 22.86
C ASN A 84 -7.30 -2.91 23.06
N PRO A 85 -7.04 -1.74 23.68
CA PRO A 85 -5.68 -1.25 23.87
C PRO A 85 -4.83 -2.13 24.79
N GLN A 86 -5.44 -2.92 25.70
CA GLN A 86 -4.72 -3.85 26.57
C GLN A 86 -4.03 -4.98 25.77
N GLU A 87 -4.64 -5.44 24.69
CA GLU A 87 -4.04 -6.43 23.81
C GLU A 87 -2.80 -5.86 23.10
N ALA A 88 -2.89 -4.64 22.60
CA ALA A 88 -1.76 -3.95 21.99
C ALA A 88 -0.58 -3.79 22.97
N ILE A 89 -0.87 -3.48 24.23
CA ILE A 89 0.15 -3.35 25.29
C ILE A 89 0.80 -4.71 25.60
N LYS A 90 0.02 -5.79 25.70
CA LYS A 90 0.56 -7.14 25.89
C LYS A 90 1.51 -7.56 24.76
N LEU A 91 1.26 -7.08 23.55
CA LEU A 91 2.13 -7.26 22.39
C LEU A 91 3.35 -6.31 22.38
N ASP A 92 3.59 -5.55 23.44
CA ASP A 92 4.63 -4.52 23.52
C ASP A 92 4.56 -3.52 22.36
N CYS A 93 3.33 -3.11 21.98
CA CYS A 93 3.10 -2.13 20.92
C CYS A 93 2.78 -0.75 21.48
N GLU A 94 3.02 0.27 20.66
CA GLU A 94 2.66 1.65 20.93
C GLU A 94 1.29 1.94 20.32
N ILE A 95 0.41 2.63 21.05
CA ILE A 95 -0.97 2.88 20.66
C ILE A 95 -1.20 4.32 20.21
N SER A 96 -2.13 4.54 19.30
CA SER A 96 -2.58 5.88 18.92
C SER A 96 -3.88 6.24 19.62
N LEU A 97 -3.98 7.47 20.10
CA LEU A 97 -5.14 8.05 20.74
C LEU A 97 -5.65 9.22 19.87
N GLY A 98 -6.89 9.14 19.40
CA GLY A 98 -7.44 10.09 18.43
C GLY A 98 -8.80 10.67 18.81
N SER A 99 -9.21 10.54 20.10
CA SER A 99 -10.42 11.19 20.61
C SER A 99 -10.28 11.50 22.11
N PRO A 100 -11.05 12.45 22.66
CA PRO A 100 -11.09 12.74 24.09
C PRO A 100 -11.39 11.50 24.95
N ASP A 101 -12.33 10.65 24.54
CA ASP A 101 -12.67 9.43 25.27
C ASP A 101 -11.50 8.46 25.37
N GLN A 102 -10.72 8.30 24.28
CA GLN A 102 -9.52 7.45 24.27
C GLN A 102 -8.43 8.02 25.16
N VAL A 103 -8.28 9.35 25.19
CA VAL A 103 -7.35 10.05 26.08
C VAL A 103 -7.76 9.85 27.55
N ALA A 104 -9.03 10.03 27.86
CA ALA A 104 -9.55 9.86 29.22
C ALA A 104 -9.40 8.43 29.76
N ASN A 105 -9.47 7.43 28.83
CA ASN A 105 -9.43 6.01 29.16
C ASN A 105 -8.11 5.34 28.76
N VAL A 106 -7.02 6.12 28.56
CA VAL A 106 -5.73 5.52 28.22
C VAL A 106 -5.27 4.55 29.31
N PRO A 107 -4.84 3.35 28.97
CA PRO A 107 -4.39 2.38 29.95
C PRO A 107 -3.13 2.86 30.70
N MET A 108 -3.07 2.56 31.99
CA MET A 108 -1.88 2.84 32.80
C MET A 108 -0.64 2.18 32.22
N GLY A 109 0.44 2.93 32.12
CA GLY A 109 1.75 2.45 31.64
C GLY A 109 1.85 2.23 30.13
N ALA A 110 0.80 2.55 29.36
CA ALA A 110 0.86 2.46 27.90
C ALA A 110 1.92 3.42 27.32
N ARG A 111 2.51 3.05 26.18
CA ARG A 111 3.24 3.99 25.31
C ARG A 111 2.25 4.53 24.28
N ALA A 112 1.91 5.81 24.37
CA ALA A 112 0.83 6.40 23.62
C ALA A 112 1.30 7.54 22.70
N HIS A 113 0.73 7.57 21.50
CA HIS A 113 0.89 8.64 20.51
C HIS A 113 -0.42 9.40 20.41
N LEU A 114 -0.40 10.70 20.69
CA LEU A 114 -1.58 11.56 20.57
C LEU A 114 -1.75 12.04 19.13
N ILE A 115 -2.92 11.81 18.54
CA ILE A 115 -3.28 12.32 17.22
C ILE A 115 -3.94 13.69 17.38
N VAL A 116 -3.54 14.66 16.55
CA VAL A 116 -4.18 15.97 16.43
C VAL A 116 -4.74 16.12 15.03
N ASP A 117 -6.01 16.48 14.90
CA ASP A 117 -6.61 16.76 13.61
C ASP A 117 -6.33 18.20 13.20
N THR A 118 -5.45 18.36 12.20
CA THR A 118 -5.13 19.65 11.58
C THR A 118 -5.76 19.83 10.21
N GLY A 119 -6.80 19.04 9.90
CA GLY A 119 -7.57 19.16 8.66
C GLY A 119 -7.63 17.89 7.81
N MET A 120 -7.38 16.71 8.41
CA MET A 120 -7.68 15.43 7.77
C MET A 120 -9.16 15.03 7.98
N GLY A 121 -9.78 15.45 9.10
CA GLY A 121 -11.18 15.22 9.39
C GLY A 121 -11.52 13.75 9.68
N ARG A 122 -10.57 12.97 10.23
CA ARG A 122 -10.74 11.52 10.40
C ARG A 122 -10.54 11.05 11.84
N LEU A 123 -9.46 11.44 12.44
CA LEU A 123 -9.05 11.08 13.80
C LEU A 123 -8.21 12.23 14.35
N GLY A 124 -8.27 12.43 15.65
CA GLY A 124 -7.45 13.41 16.37
C GLY A 124 -8.27 14.27 17.31
N VAL A 125 -7.64 14.70 18.39
CA VAL A 125 -8.20 15.77 19.24
C VAL A 125 -8.12 17.12 18.50
N GLN A 126 -8.93 18.09 18.89
CA GLN A 126 -8.86 19.43 18.30
C GLN A 126 -7.55 20.13 18.69
N GLU A 127 -7.10 21.05 17.84
CA GLU A 127 -5.85 21.82 18.06
C GLU A 127 -5.89 22.56 19.42
N SER A 128 -7.05 23.09 19.82
CA SER A 128 -7.26 23.79 21.09
C SER A 128 -7.18 22.88 22.32
N GLU A 129 -7.43 21.58 22.17
CA GLU A 129 -7.48 20.60 23.26
C GLU A 129 -6.13 19.89 23.47
N VAL A 130 -5.15 20.10 22.59
CA VAL A 130 -3.94 19.28 22.52
C VAL A 130 -3.10 19.31 23.81
N VAL A 131 -2.99 20.47 24.47
CA VAL A 131 -2.18 20.61 25.70
C VAL A 131 -2.82 19.82 26.84
N ASP A 132 -4.13 19.95 27.03
CA ASP A 132 -4.86 19.24 28.07
C ASP A 132 -4.89 17.73 27.80
N ALA A 133 -5.11 17.33 26.55
CA ALA A 133 -5.04 15.93 26.14
C ALA A 133 -3.64 15.34 26.40
N ALA A 134 -2.59 16.06 26.05
CA ALA A 134 -1.21 15.61 26.26
C ALA A 134 -0.88 15.45 27.76
N ARG A 135 -1.32 16.36 28.60
CA ARG A 135 -1.21 16.28 30.10
C ARG A 135 -2.00 15.11 30.64
N ALA A 136 -3.24 14.90 30.15
CA ALA A 136 -4.07 13.78 30.56
C ALA A 136 -3.42 12.43 30.19
N VAL A 137 -2.85 12.31 29.00
CA VAL A 137 -2.06 11.11 28.62
C VAL A 137 -0.86 10.94 29.56
N ALA A 138 -0.06 11.99 29.76
CA ALA A 138 1.16 11.93 30.57
C ALA A 138 0.92 11.60 32.03
N SER A 139 -0.29 11.87 32.59
CA SER A 139 -0.65 11.52 33.94
C SER A 139 -0.87 10.02 34.18
N ARG A 140 -1.08 9.22 33.14
CA ARG A 140 -1.42 7.79 33.20
C ARG A 140 -0.51 6.89 32.35
N ALA A 141 0.08 7.44 31.31
CA ALA A 141 0.82 6.72 30.28
C ALA A 141 2.08 7.50 29.87
N THR A 142 2.96 6.88 29.13
CA THR A 142 4.07 7.58 28.48
C THR A 142 3.57 8.24 27.19
N LEU A 143 3.56 9.56 27.14
CA LEU A 143 3.31 10.30 25.90
C LEU A 143 4.55 10.16 24.98
N THR A 144 4.52 9.20 24.09
CA THR A 144 5.66 8.85 23.22
C THR A 144 5.84 9.87 22.10
N SER A 145 4.75 10.38 21.53
CA SER A 145 4.78 11.47 20.55
C SER A 145 3.42 12.13 20.36
N VAL A 146 3.43 13.28 19.67
CA VAL A 146 2.22 13.92 19.14
C VAL A 146 2.33 13.97 17.61
N TRP A 147 1.25 13.63 16.89
CA TRP A 147 1.30 13.61 15.45
C TRP A 147 0.01 14.02 14.75
N THR A 148 0.17 14.42 13.50
CA THR A 148 -0.95 14.67 12.57
C THR A 148 -0.76 13.90 11.26
N HIS A 149 -1.76 13.94 10.38
CA HIS A 149 -1.68 13.35 9.05
C HIS A 149 -2.12 14.34 7.97
N PHE A 150 -1.30 14.51 6.93
CA PHE A 150 -1.64 15.37 5.80
C PHE A 150 -2.73 14.74 4.93
N ALA A 151 -3.80 15.48 4.70
CA ALA A 151 -4.86 15.12 3.75
C ALA A 151 -4.38 15.29 2.30
N ASP A 152 -3.71 16.43 2.04
CA ASP A 152 -3.20 16.79 0.73
C ASP A 152 -1.90 17.60 0.88
N ALA A 153 -0.78 16.90 0.96
CA ALA A 153 0.52 17.53 1.17
C ALA A 153 1.02 18.34 -0.03
N THR A 154 0.56 18.02 -1.23
CA THR A 154 1.02 18.61 -2.49
C THR A 154 0.07 19.66 -3.05
N GLY A 155 -1.14 19.75 -2.50
CA GLY A 155 -2.16 20.71 -2.91
C GLY A 155 -2.18 21.97 -2.04
N ARG A 156 -3.22 22.76 -2.23
CA ARG A 156 -3.36 24.08 -1.58
C ARG A 156 -3.49 24.00 -0.05
N SER A 157 -3.99 22.88 0.49
CA SER A 157 -4.20 22.72 1.94
C SER A 157 -2.95 22.34 2.71
N GLY A 158 -1.93 21.78 2.05
CA GLY A 158 -0.71 21.28 2.69
C GLY A 158 0.02 22.34 3.54
N PRO A 159 0.38 23.52 3.00
CA PRO A 159 1.02 24.57 3.78
C PRO A 159 0.18 25.04 4.97
N GLY A 160 -1.14 25.13 4.82
CA GLY A 160 -2.06 25.49 5.89
C GLY A 160 -2.11 24.44 7.01
N GLN A 161 -2.11 23.13 6.66
CA GLN A 161 -2.03 22.07 7.66
C GLN A 161 -0.68 22.10 8.40
N LEU A 162 0.43 22.34 7.67
CA LEU A 162 1.74 22.48 8.29
C LEU A 162 1.80 23.64 9.27
N ALA A 163 1.26 24.80 8.91
CA ALA A 163 1.20 25.98 9.77
C ALA A 163 0.40 25.71 11.06
N ARG A 164 -0.78 25.05 10.95
CA ARG A 164 -1.60 24.64 12.09
C ARG A 164 -0.83 23.68 13.01
N PHE A 165 -0.23 22.63 12.46
CA PHE A 165 0.56 21.71 13.27
C PHE A 165 1.76 22.39 13.93
N GLY A 166 2.41 23.32 13.24
CA GLY A 166 3.45 24.18 13.83
C GLY A 166 2.95 24.99 15.04
N SER A 167 1.70 25.47 15.00
CA SER A 167 1.07 26.15 16.14
C SER A 167 0.80 25.18 17.31
N VAL A 168 0.35 23.97 17.00
CA VAL A 168 0.20 22.88 17.99
C VAL A 168 1.54 22.59 18.69
N VAL A 169 2.61 22.44 17.92
CA VAL A 169 3.95 22.18 18.47
C VAL A 169 4.41 23.32 19.39
N ARG A 170 4.20 24.58 18.98
CA ARG A 170 4.51 25.74 19.84
C ARG A 170 3.70 25.73 21.14
N ALA A 171 2.40 25.45 21.09
CA ALA A 171 1.55 25.36 22.27
C ALA A 171 2.04 24.28 23.24
N LEU A 172 2.40 23.11 22.76
CA LEU A 172 3.00 22.03 23.56
C LEU A 172 4.29 22.49 24.24
N ARG A 173 5.23 23.09 23.49
CA ARG A 173 6.50 23.59 24.03
C ARG A 173 6.30 24.68 25.07
N THR A 174 5.40 25.63 24.83
CA THR A 174 5.05 26.68 25.80
C THR A 174 4.47 26.09 27.08
N ALA A 175 3.76 24.97 26.99
CA ALA A 175 3.21 24.24 28.13
C ALA A 175 4.21 23.31 28.83
N GLY A 176 5.49 23.29 28.39
CA GLY A 176 6.57 22.43 28.94
C GLY A 176 6.48 20.97 28.53
N ILE A 177 5.77 20.66 27.42
CA ILE A 177 5.60 19.28 26.91
C ILE A 177 6.62 19.06 25.80
N GLU A 178 7.65 18.26 26.08
CA GLU A 178 8.81 18.00 25.18
C GLU A 178 8.68 16.69 24.39
N ALA A 179 7.46 16.16 24.17
CA ALA A 179 7.23 14.95 23.41
C ALA A 179 7.68 15.13 21.94
N PRO A 180 8.32 14.14 21.31
CA PRO A 180 8.60 14.14 19.88
C PRO A 180 7.34 14.35 19.04
N VAL A 181 7.50 14.97 17.86
CA VAL A 181 6.37 15.24 16.97
C VAL A 181 6.65 14.73 15.55
N HIS A 182 5.62 14.26 14.84
CA HIS A 182 5.76 13.81 13.46
C HIS A 182 4.48 14.03 12.64
N ALA A 183 4.64 14.37 11.36
CA ALA A 183 3.50 14.72 10.49
C ALA A 183 3.57 14.06 9.11
N SER A 184 4.77 13.96 8.53
CA SER A 184 4.99 13.58 7.14
C SER A 184 4.52 12.18 6.82
N ASN A 185 3.68 12.05 5.79
CA ASN A 185 3.52 10.85 4.98
C ASN A 185 4.52 10.91 3.80
N SER A 186 4.48 9.91 2.89
CA SER A 186 5.36 9.86 1.72
C SER A 186 5.32 11.14 0.86
N ALA A 187 4.14 11.74 0.66
CA ALA A 187 3.98 12.96 -0.13
C ALA A 187 4.57 14.18 0.60
N ALA A 188 4.27 14.33 1.88
CA ALA A 188 4.79 15.44 2.69
C ALA A 188 6.32 15.36 2.86
N ALA A 189 6.88 14.17 3.00
CA ALA A 189 8.33 13.97 3.11
C ALA A 189 9.08 14.49 1.88
N LEU A 190 8.46 14.42 0.70
CA LEU A 190 9.01 14.97 -0.55
C LEU A 190 8.69 16.44 -0.74
N ALA A 191 7.44 16.86 -0.53
CA ALA A 191 6.94 18.16 -0.95
C ALA A 191 7.04 19.26 0.12
N LEU A 192 7.14 18.88 1.40
CA LEU A 192 7.10 19.82 2.53
C LEU A 192 8.27 19.54 3.49
N PRO A 193 9.50 19.98 3.20
CA PRO A 193 10.66 19.73 4.06
C PRO A 193 10.45 20.13 5.52
N GLY A 194 9.75 21.23 5.79
CA GLY A 194 9.39 21.67 7.13
C GLY A 194 8.41 20.74 7.90
N ALA A 195 7.81 19.74 7.23
CA ALA A 195 6.91 18.78 7.85
C ALA A 195 7.63 17.53 8.38
N ARG A 196 8.94 17.40 8.21
CA ARG A 196 9.70 16.21 8.64
C ARG A 196 9.74 16.05 10.14
N PHE A 197 9.88 17.16 10.88
CA PHE A 197 9.97 17.20 12.36
C PHE A 197 10.96 16.15 12.90
N ASP A 198 10.58 15.43 13.97
CA ASP A 198 11.47 14.44 14.60
C ASP A 198 11.46 13.07 13.89
N MET A 199 10.49 12.80 13.00
CA MET A 199 10.37 11.53 12.28
C MET A 199 9.41 11.65 11.09
N VAL A 200 9.67 10.90 10.02
CA VAL A 200 8.72 10.74 8.89
C VAL A 200 8.05 9.37 8.94
N ARG A 201 6.77 9.28 8.54
CA ARG A 201 6.03 8.02 8.41
C ARG A 201 5.79 7.69 6.94
N VAL A 202 6.60 6.81 6.39
CA VAL A 202 6.63 6.54 4.96
C VAL A 202 6.10 5.14 4.65
N GLY A 203 5.23 5.05 3.66
CA GLY A 203 4.73 3.80 3.10
C GLY A 203 5.00 3.75 1.60
N THR A 204 4.20 4.40 0.79
CA THR A 204 4.17 4.31 -0.68
C THR A 204 5.55 4.33 -1.33
N LEU A 205 6.45 5.21 -0.92
CA LEU A 205 7.81 5.32 -1.46
C LEU A 205 8.67 4.08 -1.20
N LEU A 206 8.51 3.45 -0.04
CA LEU A 206 9.27 2.24 0.32
C LEU A 206 8.97 1.08 -0.63
N TYR A 207 7.76 1.09 -1.20
CA TYR A 207 7.27 0.07 -2.12
C TYR A 207 7.40 0.47 -3.60
N GLY A 208 8.33 1.36 -3.92
CA GLY A 208 8.67 1.69 -5.30
C GLY A 208 7.68 2.60 -6.02
N GLN A 209 6.76 3.28 -5.30
CA GLN A 209 5.78 4.16 -5.94
C GLN A 209 5.91 5.60 -5.47
N ASN A 210 5.82 6.52 -6.43
CA ASN A 210 5.64 7.92 -6.11
C ASN A 210 4.22 8.15 -5.58
N PRO A 211 4.06 8.93 -4.49
CA PRO A 211 2.74 9.32 -4.02
C PRO A 211 2.07 10.28 -5.01
N PRO A 212 0.73 10.36 -5.05
CA PRO A 212 0.03 11.32 -5.88
C PRO A 212 0.54 12.75 -5.66
N GLY A 213 0.78 13.47 -6.76
CA GLY A 213 1.19 14.88 -6.73
C GLY A 213 2.66 15.15 -6.37
N ALA A 214 3.44 14.15 -5.94
CA ALA A 214 4.86 14.31 -5.66
C ALA A 214 5.69 13.25 -6.37
N ARG A 215 6.90 13.63 -6.78
CA ARG A 215 7.88 12.70 -7.36
C ARG A 215 9.16 12.74 -6.54
N ALA A 216 9.70 11.57 -6.25
CA ALA A 216 11.03 11.45 -5.68
C ALA A 216 12.08 11.97 -6.67
N PRO A 217 13.15 12.61 -6.20
CA PRO A 217 14.27 13.05 -7.06
C PRO A 217 15.13 11.86 -7.56
N TRP A 218 14.79 10.66 -7.16
CA TRP A 218 15.38 9.39 -7.64
C TRP A 218 14.29 8.51 -8.28
N THR A 219 14.70 7.46 -8.97
CA THR A 219 13.79 6.44 -9.50
C THR A 219 13.60 5.32 -8.47
N PRO A 220 12.45 5.18 -7.83
CA PRO A 220 12.18 4.07 -6.93
C PRO A 220 12.18 2.75 -7.70
N ARG A 221 12.70 1.67 -7.10
CA ARG A 221 12.63 0.32 -7.67
C ARG A 221 11.29 -0.32 -7.31
N ASP A 222 10.62 -0.93 -8.29
CA ASP A 222 9.38 -1.70 -8.04
C ASP A 222 9.76 -3.08 -7.50
N PRO A 223 9.38 -3.43 -6.25
CA PRO A 223 9.73 -4.71 -5.64
C PRO A 223 8.70 -5.81 -5.91
N PHE A 224 7.68 -5.58 -6.75
CA PHE A 224 6.53 -6.47 -6.90
C PHE A 224 6.38 -7.02 -8.30
N ALA A 225 6.34 -8.35 -8.43
CA ALA A 225 5.99 -9.00 -9.67
C ALA A 225 5.06 -10.20 -9.41
N TRP A 226 3.94 -10.27 -10.14
CA TRP A 226 2.99 -11.37 -10.03
C TRP A 226 3.10 -12.29 -11.23
N TYR A 227 3.18 -13.60 -10.98
CA TYR A 227 3.38 -14.64 -11.99
C TYR A 227 2.36 -15.76 -11.86
N ALA A 228 2.10 -16.43 -12.98
CA ALA A 228 1.34 -17.68 -13.01
C ALA A 228 1.85 -18.59 -14.14
N ARG A 229 1.65 -19.91 -14.00
CA ARG A 229 2.00 -20.88 -15.04
C ARG A 229 0.82 -21.18 -15.93
N VAL A 230 1.10 -21.34 -17.22
CA VAL A 230 0.13 -21.89 -18.18
C VAL A 230 -0.24 -23.31 -17.76
N ILE A 231 -1.54 -23.60 -17.64
CA ILE A 231 -2.05 -24.93 -17.26
C ILE A 231 -2.62 -25.72 -18.43
N ALA A 232 -2.95 -25.05 -19.54
CA ALA A 232 -3.42 -25.71 -20.75
C ALA A 232 -3.12 -24.85 -21.98
N VAL A 233 -2.81 -25.51 -23.11
CA VAL A 233 -2.69 -24.89 -24.43
C VAL A 233 -3.58 -25.66 -25.41
N ARG A 234 -4.36 -24.95 -26.23
CA ARG A 234 -5.28 -25.55 -27.18
C ARG A 234 -5.30 -24.74 -28.47
N THR A 235 -5.55 -25.41 -29.59
CA THR A 235 -5.91 -24.75 -30.85
C THR A 235 -7.42 -24.86 -31.04
N LEU A 236 -8.09 -23.74 -31.15
CA LEU A 236 -9.51 -23.62 -31.38
C LEU A 236 -9.77 -23.47 -32.88
N PRO A 237 -10.74 -24.18 -33.45
CA PRO A 237 -11.13 -23.97 -34.85
C PRO A 237 -11.83 -22.62 -35.03
N ALA A 238 -11.89 -22.11 -36.23
CA ALA A 238 -12.67 -20.93 -36.58
C ALA A 238 -14.13 -21.10 -36.13
N GLY A 239 -14.71 -20.04 -35.56
CA GLY A 239 -16.08 -20.04 -35.02
C GLY A 239 -16.20 -20.52 -33.55
N ALA A 240 -15.20 -21.21 -33.02
CA ALA A 240 -15.21 -21.63 -31.60
C ALA A 240 -15.24 -20.42 -30.65
N SER A 241 -15.98 -20.54 -29.57
CA SER A 241 -16.09 -19.50 -28.54
C SER A 241 -15.27 -19.83 -27.29
N VAL A 242 -14.90 -18.79 -26.53
CA VAL A 242 -14.21 -18.91 -25.25
C VAL A 242 -15.00 -18.25 -24.15
N GLY A 243 -15.14 -18.97 -23.02
CA GLY A 243 -15.70 -18.46 -21.79
C GLY A 243 -17.24 -18.30 -21.79
N TYR A 244 -17.73 -17.75 -20.69
CA TYR A 244 -19.15 -17.53 -20.50
C TYR A 244 -19.74 -16.52 -21.49
N GLY A 245 -20.97 -16.75 -21.93
CA GLY A 245 -21.71 -15.84 -22.82
C GLY A 245 -21.22 -15.83 -24.27
N SER A 246 -20.21 -16.64 -24.64
CA SER A 246 -19.65 -16.70 -25.99
C SER A 246 -19.33 -15.32 -26.60
N GLU A 247 -18.88 -14.37 -25.78
CA GLU A 247 -18.60 -12.98 -26.17
C GLU A 247 -17.43 -12.86 -27.13
N TRP A 248 -16.54 -13.85 -27.13
CA TRP A 248 -15.42 -13.92 -28.06
C TRP A 248 -15.49 -15.18 -28.89
N ARG A 249 -15.22 -15.05 -30.18
CA ARG A 249 -15.17 -16.17 -31.13
C ARG A 249 -13.90 -16.09 -31.97
N ALA A 250 -13.29 -17.25 -32.17
CA ALA A 250 -12.12 -17.39 -33.03
C ALA A 250 -12.50 -17.08 -34.49
N LYS A 251 -11.87 -16.09 -35.11
CA LYS A 251 -12.08 -15.75 -36.53
C LYS A 251 -11.39 -16.74 -37.48
N GLN A 252 -10.37 -17.39 -37.00
CA GLN A 252 -9.58 -18.40 -37.69
C GLN A 252 -9.08 -19.43 -36.68
N ALA A 253 -8.35 -20.44 -37.11
CA ALA A 253 -7.67 -21.36 -36.17
C ALA A 253 -6.79 -20.53 -35.21
N THR A 254 -7.13 -20.55 -33.92
CA THR A 254 -6.51 -19.69 -32.92
C THR A 254 -5.95 -20.51 -31.78
N ARG A 255 -4.66 -20.32 -31.48
CA ARG A 255 -3.99 -20.97 -30.37
C ARG A 255 -4.20 -20.14 -29.09
N VAL A 256 -4.68 -20.80 -28.05
CA VAL A 256 -5.00 -20.16 -26.76
C VAL A 256 -4.31 -20.89 -25.61
N ALA A 257 -3.93 -20.13 -24.57
CA ALA A 257 -3.41 -20.64 -23.31
C ALA A 257 -4.35 -20.29 -22.17
N THR A 258 -4.51 -21.20 -21.21
CA THR A 258 -5.28 -20.99 -19.96
C THR A 258 -4.32 -20.81 -18.81
N ILE A 259 -4.58 -19.79 -17.99
CA ILE A 259 -3.77 -19.37 -16.86
C ILE A 259 -4.65 -19.37 -15.59
N PRO A 260 -4.19 -19.94 -14.45
CA PRO A 260 -4.98 -20.07 -13.24
C PRO A 260 -4.95 -18.78 -12.41
N VAL A 261 -5.48 -17.70 -12.98
CA VAL A 261 -5.73 -16.42 -12.30
C VAL A 261 -7.06 -15.85 -12.78
N GLY A 262 -7.78 -15.15 -11.91
CA GLY A 262 -9.04 -14.53 -12.26
C GLY A 262 -9.36 -13.30 -11.41
N TYR A 263 -10.62 -12.87 -11.45
CA TYR A 263 -11.02 -11.67 -10.73
C TYR A 263 -10.99 -11.85 -9.20
N VAL A 264 -11.17 -13.05 -8.66
CA VAL A 264 -11.04 -13.32 -7.22
C VAL A 264 -9.61 -13.14 -6.75
N ASP A 265 -8.63 -13.49 -7.61
CA ASP A 265 -7.20 -13.32 -7.32
C ASP A 265 -6.74 -11.85 -7.44
N GLY A 266 -7.61 -10.96 -7.88
CA GLY A 266 -7.32 -9.54 -8.08
C GLY A 266 -6.93 -9.16 -9.51
N PHE A 267 -7.02 -10.09 -10.48
CA PHE A 267 -6.66 -9.82 -11.87
C PHE A 267 -7.59 -8.78 -12.49
N LEU A 268 -6.99 -7.67 -12.96
CA LEU A 268 -7.66 -6.51 -13.57
C LEU A 268 -8.73 -5.84 -12.70
N LEU A 269 -8.76 -6.09 -11.38
CA LEU A 269 -9.56 -5.30 -10.47
C LEU A 269 -9.01 -3.86 -10.40
N GLU A 270 -9.92 -2.91 -10.41
CA GLU A 270 -9.62 -1.51 -10.15
C GLU A 270 -10.48 -1.01 -8.97
N PRO A 271 -9.91 -0.18 -8.07
CA PRO A 271 -10.72 0.50 -7.07
C PRO A 271 -11.81 1.32 -7.79
N ALA A 272 -13.02 1.31 -7.24
CA ALA A 272 -14.09 2.14 -7.76
C ALA A 272 -13.65 3.61 -7.77
N ALA A 273 -13.53 4.20 -8.94
CA ALA A 273 -13.29 5.64 -9.06
C ALA A 273 -14.62 6.34 -8.74
N ARG A 274 -14.66 7.16 -7.69
CA ARG A 274 -15.73 8.15 -7.55
C ARG A 274 -15.52 9.22 -8.62
N THR A 275 -16.40 9.25 -9.60
CA THR A 275 -16.47 10.33 -10.58
C THR A 275 -17.36 11.43 -9.99
N GLU A 276 -16.78 12.31 -9.19
CA GLU A 276 -17.53 13.40 -8.56
C GLU A 276 -17.56 14.68 -9.42
N SER A 277 -16.83 14.71 -10.54
CA SER A 277 -16.83 15.84 -11.47
C SER A 277 -17.19 15.43 -12.90
N VAL A 278 -17.94 16.29 -13.59
CA VAL A 278 -18.27 16.14 -15.02
C VAL A 278 -17.02 15.93 -15.86
N LYS A 279 -15.90 16.56 -15.48
CA LYS A 279 -14.60 16.46 -16.17
C LYS A 279 -13.97 15.05 -16.03
N GLU A 280 -14.13 14.42 -14.88
CA GLU A 280 -13.66 13.03 -14.63
C GLU A 280 -14.55 12.02 -15.33
N SER A 281 -15.87 12.24 -15.30
CA SER A 281 -16.84 11.41 -16.03
C SER A 281 -16.59 11.48 -17.54
N ALA A 282 -16.35 12.65 -18.10
CA ALA A 282 -16.01 12.82 -19.51
C ALA A 282 -14.68 12.14 -19.89
N ARG A 283 -13.65 12.20 -19.01
CA ARG A 283 -12.39 11.49 -19.23
C ARG A 283 -12.53 9.97 -19.13
N ALA A 284 -13.42 9.48 -18.25
CA ALA A 284 -13.73 8.06 -18.14
C ALA A 284 -14.47 7.56 -19.38
N ALA A 285 -15.48 8.30 -19.85
CA ALA A 285 -16.20 8.00 -21.08
C ALA A 285 -15.30 8.01 -22.32
N ALA A 286 -14.42 9.01 -22.45
CA ALA A 286 -13.43 9.08 -23.54
C ALA A 286 -12.45 7.89 -23.53
N ARG A 287 -12.00 7.45 -22.35
CA ARG A 287 -11.17 6.24 -22.20
C ARG A 287 -11.92 4.97 -22.63
N LEU A 288 -13.21 4.88 -22.26
CA LEU A 288 -14.06 3.75 -22.64
C LEU A 288 -14.28 3.70 -24.16
N ALA A 289 -14.59 4.84 -24.77
CA ALA A 289 -14.76 4.97 -26.21
C ALA A 289 -13.44 4.65 -26.98
N ALA A 290 -12.31 5.15 -26.50
CA ALA A 290 -11.00 4.84 -27.13
C ALA A 290 -10.62 3.36 -27.03
N ARG A 291 -11.11 2.66 -26.00
CA ARG A 291 -10.97 1.19 -25.87
C ARG A 291 -11.92 0.44 -26.82
N ALA A 292 -13.15 0.90 -26.95
CA ALA A 292 -14.16 0.29 -27.80
C ALA A 292 -13.83 0.42 -29.30
N THR A 293 -13.18 1.52 -29.71
CA THR A 293 -12.74 1.78 -31.10
C THR A 293 -11.38 1.17 -31.44
N GLY A 294 -10.71 0.48 -30.49
CA GLY A 294 -9.40 -0.12 -30.74
C GLY A 294 -8.23 0.88 -30.84
N VAL A 295 -8.47 2.18 -30.62
CA VAL A 295 -7.44 3.23 -30.63
C VAL A 295 -6.45 3.08 -29.45
N LYS A 296 -6.88 2.41 -28.37
CA LYS A 296 -5.99 1.95 -27.29
C LYS A 296 -6.13 0.45 -27.12
N GLU A 297 -4.98 -0.23 -27.04
CA GLU A 297 -4.96 -1.65 -26.71
C GLU A 297 -5.74 -1.92 -25.42
N SER A 298 -6.52 -2.99 -25.41
CA SER A 298 -7.21 -3.46 -24.20
C SER A 298 -6.16 -3.67 -23.09
N PRO A 299 -6.35 -3.16 -21.88
CA PRO A 299 -5.47 -3.44 -20.75
C PRO A 299 -5.52 -4.93 -20.36
N ARG A 300 -6.49 -5.69 -20.88
CA ARG A 300 -6.69 -7.12 -20.60
C ARG A 300 -5.66 -7.95 -21.35
N ALA A 301 -4.52 -8.16 -20.74
CA ALA A 301 -3.46 -8.99 -21.28
C ALA A 301 -2.58 -9.54 -20.14
N VAL A 302 -1.84 -10.61 -20.43
CA VAL A 302 -0.71 -11.09 -19.66
C VAL A 302 0.56 -11.01 -20.52
N PHE A 303 1.73 -11.26 -19.91
CA PHE A 303 3.00 -11.11 -20.62
C PHE A 303 3.85 -12.37 -20.52
N PHE A 304 4.39 -12.82 -21.66
CA PHE A 304 5.40 -13.86 -21.76
C PHE A 304 6.73 -13.18 -22.16
N GLY A 305 7.58 -12.90 -21.16
CA GLY A 305 8.66 -11.93 -21.31
C GLY A 305 8.07 -10.56 -21.65
N ASP A 306 8.53 -9.94 -22.72
CA ASP A 306 8.02 -8.65 -23.21
C ASP A 306 6.83 -8.79 -24.18
N ARG A 307 6.47 -10.01 -24.56
CA ARG A 307 5.39 -10.28 -25.50
C ARG A 307 4.05 -10.27 -24.80
N ARG A 308 3.15 -9.46 -25.32
CA ARG A 308 1.81 -9.27 -24.81
C ARG A 308 0.84 -10.29 -25.38
N ALA A 309 0.16 -11.06 -24.53
CA ALA A 309 -0.91 -11.99 -24.88
C ALA A 309 -2.28 -11.45 -24.45
N PRO A 310 -3.17 -11.09 -25.37
CA PRO A 310 -4.47 -10.50 -25.04
C PRO A 310 -5.38 -11.56 -24.42
N VAL A 311 -6.17 -11.13 -23.44
CA VAL A 311 -7.25 -11.96 -22.87
C VAL A 311 -8.37 -12.11 -23.89
N VAL A 312 -8.84 -13.34 -24.08
CA VAL A 312 -9.97 -13.70 -24.93
C VAL A 312 -11.12 -14.25 -24.08
N GLY A 313 -12.32 -13.79 -24.37
CA GLY A 313 -13.52 -14.11 -23.60
C GLY A 313 -13.58 -13.40 -22.25
N ARG A 314 -14.50 -13.85 -21.40
CA ARG A 314 -14.66 -13.33 -20.03
C ARG A 314 -13.58 -13.87 -19.10
N ILE A 315 -13.13 -13.02 -18.19
CA ILE A 315 -12.27 -13.43 -17.08
C ILE A 315 -13.14 -14.21 -16.09
N GLY A 316 -12.74 -15.44 -15.80
CA GLY A 316 -13.40 -16.27 -14.79
C GLY A 316 -12.97 -15.90 -13.37
N MET A 317 -13.51 -16.63 -12.39
CA MET A 317 -13.15 -16.44 -10.97
C MET A 317 -11.64 -16.62 -10.75
N GLN A 318 -11.09 -17.74 -11.25
CA GLN A 318 -9.68 -18.14 -11.06
C GLN A 318 -9.05 -18.67 -12.36
N LEU A 319 -9.66 -18.42 -13.52
CA LEU A 319 -9.13 -18.82 -14.82
C LEU A 319 -9.27 -17.68 -15.83
N VAL A 320 -8.25 -17.49 -16.61
CA VAL A 320 -8.27 -16.59 -17.76
C VAL A 320 -7.68 -17.31 -18.99
N THR A 321 -8.26 -17.03 -20.15
CA THR A 321 -7.76 -17.52 -21.43
C THR A 321 -7.14 -16.37 -22.21
N VAL A 322 -5.96 -16.59 -22.78
CA VAL A 322 -5.21 -15.60 -23.58
C VAL A 322 -4.87 -16.17 -24.95
N GLU A 323 -4.83 -15.31 -25.96
CA GLU A 323 -4.43 -15.69 -27.31
C GLU A 323 -2.89 -15.72 -27.41
N VAL A 324 -2.36 -16.84 -27.93
CA VAL A 324 -0.93 -17.09 -28.11
C VAL A 324 -0.58 -17.60 -29.52
N SER A 325 -1.39 -17.25 -30.53
CA SER A 325 -1.24 -17.74 -31.89
C SER A 325 0.14 -17.47 -32.50
N THR A 326 0.76 -16.34 -32.15
CA THR A 326 2.10 -15.93 -32.61
C THR A 326 3.23 -16.37 -31.66
N MET A 327 2.92 -17.09 -30.58
CA MET A 327 3.85 -17.47 -29.51
C MET A 327 3.93 -19.02 -29.45
N LEU A 328 4.57 -19.64 -30.43
CA LEU A 328 4.59 -21.10 -30.55
C LEU A 328 5.38 -21.81 -29.46
N ASP A 329 6.26 -21.08 -28.78
CA ASP A 329 7.05 -21.52 -27.62
C ASP A 329 6.27 -21.48 -26.28
N VAL A 330 5.06 -20.93 -26.26
CA VAL A 330 4.21 -20.95 -25.06
C VAL A 330 3.54 -22.32 -24.95
N GLU A 331 3.86 -23.06 -23.90
CA GLU A 331 3.34 -24.40 -23.61
C GLU A 331 2.93 -24.53 -22.14
N VAL A 332 2.38 -25.67 -21.74
CA VAL A 332 2.05 -25.94 -20.34
C VAL A 332 3.31 -25.82 -19.50
N GLY A 333 3.21 -25.08 -18.37
CA GLY A 333 4.33 -24.76 -17.49
C GLY A 333 5.04 -23.44 -17.81
N THR A 334 4.86 -22.85 -19.01
CA THR A 334 5.42 -21.54 -19.34
C THR A 334 4.93 -20.48 -18.35
N VAL A 335 5.83 -19.63 -17.86
CA VAL A 335 5.53 -18.59 -16.87
C VAL A 335 5.06 -17.31 -17.56
N ALA A 336 3.90 -16.83 -17.15
CA ALA A 336 3.35 -15.54 -17.54
C ALA A 336 3.48 -14.52 -16.40
N ARG A 337 3.87 -13.29 -16.71
CA ARG A 337 3.76 -12.15 -15.80
C ARG A 337 2.35 -11.58 -15.87
N ILE A 338 1.73 -11.46 -14.70
CA ILE A 338 0.34 -11.04 -14.55
C ILE A 338 0.31 -9.56 -14.11
N PRO A 339 -0.28 -8.65 -14.89
CA PRO A 339 -0.48 -7.29 -14.45
C PRO A 339 -1.54 -7.25 -13.35
N GLY A 340 -1.21 -6.62 -12.23
CA GLY A 340 -2.13 -6.50 -11.11
C GLY A 340 -1.76 -5.31 -10.23
N ARG A 341 -2.77 -4.79 -9.53
CA ARG A 341 -2.53 -3.79 -8.48
C ARG A 341 -2.19 -4.53 -7.20
N ARG A 342 -0.95 -4.45 -6.76
CA ARG A 342 -0.41 -5.16 -5.59
C ARG A 342 -1.34 -5.18 -4.36
N LEU A 343 -2.05 -4.09 -4.07
CA LEU A 343 -3.02 -4.02 -2.96
C LEU A 343 -4.30 -4.84 -3.19
N LEU A 344 -4.59 -5.24 -4.43
CA LEU A 344 -5.78 -6.00 -4.81
C LEU A 344 -5.46 -7.45 -5.13
N VAL A 345 -4.18 -7.83 -5.20
CA VAL A 345 -3.79 -9.24 -5.33
C VAL A 345 -4.07 -9.96 -4.04
N ASP A 346 -4.84 -11.06 -4.14
CA ASP A 346 -5.31 -11.83 -2.99
C ASP A 346 -4.16 -12.16 -2.04
N PRO A 347 -4.27 -11.85 -0.74
CA PRO A 347 -3.23 -12.11 0.25
C PRO A 347 -2.90 -13.61 0.44
N SER A 348 -3.79 -14.53 0.04
CA SER A 348 -3.53 -15.97 0.09
C SER A 348 -2.55 -16.46 -0.98
N ILE A 349 -2.38 -15.71 -2.09
CA ILE A 349 -1.34 -16.02 -3.07
C ILE A 349 0.03 -15.90 -2.41
N GLU A 350 0.84 -16.93 -2.52
CA GLU A 350 2.16 -17.01 -1.87
C GLU A 350 3.07 -15.85 -2.32
N ARG A 351 3.73 -15.20 -1.36
CA ARG A 351 4.79 -14.20 -1.60
C ARG A 351 6.14 -14.87 -1.37
N ILE A 352 6.93 -14.97 -2.42
CA ILE A 352 8.31 -15.49 -2.36
C ILE A 352 9.30 -14.34 -2.42
N THR A 353 10.33 -14.40 -1.61
CA THR A 353 11.39 -13.37 -1.60
C THR A 353 12.43 -13.68 -2.66
N VAL A 354 12.86 -12.62 -3.37
CA VAL A 354 13.98 -12.63 -4.30
C VAL A 354 14.93 -11.48 -3.97
N GLY A 355 16.16 -11.53 -4.47
CA GLY A 355 17.13 -10.45 -4.25
C GLY A 355 17.71 -10.42 -2.83
N ASP A 356 17.61 -11.49 -2.06
CA ASP A 356 18.34 -11.67 -0.79
C ASP A 356 19.74 -12.20 -1.13
N GLY A 357 20.67 -11.27 -1.41
CA GLY A 357 22.10 -11.51 -1.57
C GLY A 357 22.88 -10.74 -0.52
#